data_088e3d5525434b44f63e436ae9ae6250
#
_entry.id   088e3d5525434b44f63e436ae9ae6250
#
_cell.length_a   1.000
_cell.length_b   1.000
_cell.length_c   1.000
_cell.angle_alpha   90.00
_cell.angle_beta   90.00
_cell.angle_gamma   90.00
#
_symmetry.space_group_name_H-M   'P 1'
#
loop_
_entity.id
_entity.type
_entity.pdbx_description
1 polymer ?
#
loop_
_entity_poly.entity_id
_entity_poly.type
_entity_poly.pdbx_seq_one_letter_code
_entity_poly.pdbx_strand_id
1 'polypeptide(L)'
;MRDFGGVELVKDWVSRCLLAAVCALSAPVAAAVELGALGKYWTADASHVPYRAIETPGRIGGERVPLIVFLHGDWQDGTNNETQLGGYGNGSLKLVDTAVRNHIPLVYIAPETTNAYWPPWRVAAAIADALKQFPDIDPRRIYLTGISDGATGVWDALKLWPQCFAAAVPMSGMTELSGLAPITAVPEWVFHGAKDNDTNVETGYGGAMVGSRAVVRELRALGATPKYTEYADEMHVIWQHAYGTRELLPWMLDQKLSHTGCDFKTLPTPGSLPR
;
A
#
# COMPACT_ATOMS: atom_id res chain seq x y z
N MET A 1 49.36 -57.93 56.60
CA MET A 1 50.40 -58.50 55.70
C MET A 1 50.10 -58.05 54.27
N ARG A 2 50.95 -57.15 53.75
CA ARG A 2 51.23 -56.87 52.35
C ARG A 2 50.04 -56.29 51.54
N ASP A 3 49.92 -55.10 51.16
CA ASP A 3 50.88 -54.12 50.53
C ASP A 3 50.81 -54.16 49.00
N PHE A 4 50.76 -52.92 48.42
CA PHE A 4 51.00 -52.51 47.06
C PHE A 4 49.82 -52.66 46.12
N GLY A 5 49.35 -51.66 45.40
CA GLY A 5 49.99 -50.46 44.87
C GLY A 5 49.43 -50.32 43.46
N GLY A 6 49.12 -49.16 43.04
CA GLY A 6 48.76 -48.95 41.65
C GLY A 6 47.95 -47.70 41.41
N VAL A 7 48.64 -46.61 41.62
CA VAL A 7 48.29 -45.27 41.11
C VAL A 7 48.53 -45.25 39.57
N GLU A 8 47.80 -44.37 38.92
CA GLU A 8 47.96 -43.83 37.56
C GLU A 8 47.13 -44.49 36.48
N LEU A 9 46.14 -43.75 36.02
CA LEU A 9 46.04 -43.06 34.75
C LEU A 9 44.59 -42.61 34.52
N VAL A 10 44.22 -41.54 35.18
CA VAL A 10 43.10 -40.72 34.71
C VAL A 10 43.73 -39.38 34.33
N LYS A 11 44.35 -39.32 33.19
CA LYS A 11 44.74 -38.11 32.50
C LYS A 11 44.09 -38.06 31.13
N ASP A 12 43.57 -36.87 30.84
CA ASP A 12 43.27 -36.41 29.49
C ASP A 12 41.97 -36.86 28.81
N TRP A 13 40.83 -36.49 29.44
CA TRP A 13 39.61 -36.23 28.67
C TRP A 13 38.95 -34.87 28.96
N VAL A 14 39.75 -33.90 29.30
CA VAL A 14 39.29 -32.52 29.45
C VAL A 14 40.18 -31.65 28.59
N SER A 15 39.89 -31.62 27.33
CA SER A 15 40.33 -30.55 26.43
C SER A 15 40.02 -30.90 24.98
N ARG A 16 38.83 -30.74 24.54
CA ARG A 16 38.43 -30.40 23.15
C ARG A 16 36.92 -30.11 23.09
N CYS A 17 36.42 -29.28 24.00
CA CYS A 17 35.25 -28.48 23.65
C CYS A 17 35.73 -27.40 22.68
N LEU A 18 35.68 -27.69 21.37
CA LEU A 18 35.71 -26.70 20.34
C LEU A 18 34.51 -25.76 20.59
N LEU A 19 34.80 -24.56 21.09
CA LEU A 19 33.91 -23.41 20.97
C LEU A 19 33.70 -23.15 19.49
N ALA A 20 32.68 -23.75 18.88
CA ALA A 20 32.08 -23.24 17.69
C ALA A 20 31.36 -21.94 18.10
N ALA A 21 32.08 -20.84 18.05
CA ALA A 21 31.49 -19.52 18.06
C ALA A 21 30.57 -19.45 16.83
N VAL A 22 29.29 -19.72 17.03
CA VAL A 22 28.26 -19.35 16.06
C VAL A 22 28.26 -17.81 16.05
N CYS A 23 29.08 -17.21 15.19
CA CYS A 23 28.84 -15.85 14.73
C CYS A 23 27.49 -15.89 14.02
N ALA A 24 26.42 -15.68 14.77
CA ALA A 24 25.17 -15.24 14.20
C ALA A 24 25.50 -13.87 13.59
N LEU A 25 25.79 -13.87 12.28
CA LEU A 25 25.75 -12.68 11.45
C LEU A 25 24.31 -12.19 11.54
N SER A 26 24.04 -11.33 12.54
CA SER A 26 22.83 -10.52 12.51
C SER A 26 22.93 -9.69 11.26
N ALA A 27 22.21 -10.08 10.20
CA ALA A 27 22.03 -9.23 9.04
C ALA A 27 21.54 -7.87 9.59
N PRO A 28 22.15 -6.75 9.15
CA PRO A 28 21.67 -5.46 9.60
C PRO A 28 20.18 -5.37 9.26
N VAL A 29 19.36 -5.08 10.28
CA VAL A 29 17.95 -4.74 10.04
C VAL A 29 18.00 -3.54 9.12
N ALA A 30 17.55 -3.70 7.88
CA ALA A 30 17.50 -2.59 6.94
C ALA A 30 16.73 -1.45 7.61
N ALA A 31 17.36 -0.28 7.68
CA ALA A 31 16.71 0.91 8.22
C ALA A 31 15.41 1.18 7.47
N ALA A 32 14.39 1.68 8.18
CA ALA A 32 13.14 2.08 7.54
C ALA A 32 13.42 3.08 6.41
N VAL A 33 12.65 3.00 5.32
CA VAL A 33 12.80 3.92 4.21
C VAL A 33 12.46 5.34 4.68
N GLU A 34 13.45 6.20 4.61
CA GLU A 34 13.31 7.60 4.99
C GLU A 34 12.59 8.38 3.88
N LEU A 35 11.78 9.36 4.29
CA LEU A 35 11.06 10.22 3.36
C LEU A 35 11.99 10.88 2.32
N GLY A 36 13.20 11.23 2.73
CA GLY A 36 14.23 11.80 1.84
C GLY A 36 14.71 10.88 0.72
N ALA A 37 14.50 9.56 0.82
CA ALA A 37 14.83 8.62 -0.23
C ALA A 37 13.87 8.67 -1.42
N LEU A 38 12.67 9.24 -1.25
CA LEU A 38 11.69 9.38 -2.33
C LEU A 38 11.98 10.64 -3.15
N GLY A 39 12.19 10.48 -4.46
CA GLY A 39 12.31 11.58 -5.41
C GLY A 39 11.05 12.44 -5.47
N LYS A 40 11.22 13.72 -5.81
CA LYS A 40 10.12 14.67 -6.05
C LYS A 40 9.87 14.81 -7.55
N TYR A 41 8.64 14.62 -7.96
CA TYR A 41 8.19 14.69 -9.34
C TYR A 41 6.97 15.61 -9.45
N TRP A 42 6.75 16.14 -10.64
CA TRP A 42 5.56 16.90 -11.03
C TRP A 42 5.15 16.43 -12.41
N THR A 43 3.85 16.28 -12.65
CA THR A 43 3.38 15.95 -14.00
C THR A 43 3.81 17.06 -14.98
N ALA A 44 4.21 16.63 -16.17
CA ALA A 44 4.73 17.54 -17.20
C ALA A 44 3.63 18.36 -17.91
N ASP A 45 2.38 18.01 -17.69
CA ASP A 45 1.23 18.70 -18.28
C ASP A 45 0.80 19.94 -17.47
N ALA A 46 -0.19 20.66 -17.96
CA ALA A 46 -0.71 21.86 -17.31
C ALA A 46 -1.34 21.61 -15.92
N SER A 47 -1.62 20.35 -15.56
CA SER A 47 -2.18 19.98 -14.26
C SER A 47 -1.16 20.14 -13.13
N HIS A 48 0.12 19.98 -13.44
CA HIS A 48 1.27 20.13 -12.55
C HIS A 48 1.06 19.44 -11.18
N VAL A 49 0.56 18.19 -11.21
CA VAL A 49 0.32 17.41 -9.99
C VAL A 49 1.66 16.98 -9.37
N PRO A 50 1.96 17.38 -8.13
CA PRO A 50 3.14 16.90 -7.43
C PRO A 50 2.97 15.46 -6.97
N TYR A 51 4.06 14.69 -6.97
CA TYR A 51 4.09 13.36 -6.36
C TYR A 51 5.49 12.96 -5.90
N ARG A 52 5.56 12.17 -4.83
CA ARG A 52 6.79 11.52 -4.40
C ARG A 52 6.85 10.13 -5.02
N ALA A 53 8.06 9.68 -5.38
CA ALA A 53 8.25 8.34 -5.95
C ALA A 53 9.55 7.68 -5.53
N ILE A 54 9.54 6.35 -5.49
CA ILE A 54 10.72 5.50 -5.32
C ILE A 54 10.55 4.21 -6.12
N GLU A 55 11.62 3.75 -6.75
CA GLU A 55 11.76 2.40 -7.26
C GLU A 55 12.55 1.57 -6.25
N THR A 56 11.99 0.45 -5.80
CA THR A 56 12.66 -0.45 -4.85
C THR A 56 13.69 -1.33 -5.55
N PRO A 57 14.78 -1.75 -4.88
CA PRO A 57 15.80 -2.60 -5.45
C PRO A 57 15.29 -4.03 -5.71
N GLY A 58 16.05 -4.80 -6.49
CA GLY A 58 15.78 -6.22 -6.72
C GLY A 58 15.36 -6.55 -8.16
N ARG A 59 15.19 -5.54 -9.04
CA ARG A 59 14.86 -5.79 -10.44
C ARG A 59 15.97 -6.54 -11.17
N ILE A 60 15.58 -7.62 -11.84
CA ILE A 60 16.44 -8.37 -12.75
C ILE A 60 16.15 -7.88 -14.17
N GLY A 61 17.19 -7.63 -14.96
CA GLY A 61 17.14 -6.90 -16.23
C GLY A 61 15.96 -7.24 -17.13
N GLY A 62 15.23 -6.20 -17.58
CA GLY A 62 14.05 -6.31 -18.46
C GLY A 62 12.75 -6.73 -17.79
N GLU A 63 12.77 -7.00 -16.50
CA GLU A 63 11.54 -7.33 -15.74
C GLU A 63 10.65 -6.10 -15.59
N ARG A 64 9.33 -6.27 -15.84
CA ARG A 64 8.34 -5.25 -15.54
C ARG A 64 7.89 -5.34 -14.10
N VAL A 65 7.80 -4.19 -13.44
CA VAL A 65 7.52 -4.07 -12.01
C VAL A 65 6.12 -3.51 -11.74
N PRO A 66 5.48 -3.84 -10.61
CA PRO A 66 4.21 -3.26 -10.21
C PRO A 66 4.33 -1.79 -9.82
N LEU A 67 3.21 -1.06 -9.91
CA LEU A 67 3.04 0.29 -9.39
C LEU A 67 2.07 0.28 -8.21
N ILE A 68 2.49 0.85 -7.08
CA ILE A 68 1.60 1.16 -5.96
C ILE A 68 1.39 2.67 -5.92
N VAL A 69 0.12 3.09 -5.90
CA VAL A 69 -0.30 4.49 -5.82
C VAL A 69 -0.97 4.71 -4.48
N PHE A 70 -0.41 5.60 -3.66
CA PHE A 70 -0.94 5.94 -2.35
C PHE A 70 -1.61 7.31 -2.37
N LEU A 71 -2.85 7.37 -1.93
CA LEU A 71 -3.62 8.59 -1.75
C LEU A 71 -3.68 8.97 -0.27
N HIS A 72 -3.18 10.15 0.07
CA HIS A 72 -3.14 10.65 1.44
C HIS A 72 -4.53 11.06 1.96
N GLY A 73 -4.66 11.18 3.28
CA GLY A 73 -5.85 11.72 3.94
C GLY A 73 -5.83 13.23 4.09
N ASP A 74 -6.85 13.77 4.75
CA ASP A 74 -6.89 15.15 5.21
C ASP A 74 -5.67 15.50 6.07
N TRP A 75 -5.35 16.77 6.22
CA TRP A 75 -4.16 17.30 6.90
C TRP A 75 -2.80 16.96 6.23
N GLN A 76 -2.82 16.30 5.09
CA GLN A 76 -1.65 15.98 4.29
C GLN A 76 -1.68 16.62 2.90
N ASP A 77 -2.72 17.39 2.64
CA ASP A 77 -2.90 18.16 1.42
C ASP A 77 -1.89 19.32 1.35
N GLY A 78 -1.54 19.71 0.14
CA GLY A 78 -0.56 20.75 -0.11
C GLY A 78 -0.18 20.88 -1.58
N THR A 79 0.89 21.64 -1.79
CA THR A 79 1.48 21.89 -3.13
C THR A 79 3.00 21.78 -3.11
N ASN A 80 3.57 21.41 -1.95
CA ASN A 80 5.02 21.45 -1.73
C ASN A 80 5.72 20.12 -2.05
N ASN A 81 4.94 19.08 -2.37
CA ASN A 81 5.42 17.73 -2.61
C ASN A 81 6.18 17.14 -1.39
N GLU A 82 5.68 17.42 -0.18
CA GLU A 82 6.25 16.97 1.09
C GLU A 82 5.20 16.49 2.09
N THR A 83 4.05 17.20 2.18
CA THR A 83 3.04 16.96 3.22
C THR A 83 2.29 15.67 3.04
N GLN A 84 2.11 15.17 1.82
CA GLN A 84 1.38 13.93 1.51
C GLN A 84 1.91 12.67 2.22
N LEU A 85 3.13 12.70 2.71
CA LEU A 85 3.76 11.61 3.44
C LEU A 85 4.12 11.99 4.89
N GLY A 86 3.74 13.19 5.32
CA GLY A 86 3.98 13.69 6.67
C GLY A 86 2.95 13.24 7.71
N GLY A 87 3.22 13.57 8.96
CA GLY A 87 2.29 13.40 10.09
C GLY A 87 1.83 11.97 10.31
N TYR A 88 0.54 11.81 10.60
CA TYR A 88 -0.08 10.52 10.92
C TYR A 88 -0.18 9.56 9.72
N GLY A 89 0.11 10.02 8.50
CA GLY A 89 -0.24 9.30 7.29
C GLY A 89 0.84 8.41 6.70
N ASN A 90 1.99 8.32 7.33
CA ASN A 90 3.13 7.66 6.70
C ASN A 90 3.16 6.12 6.88
N GLY A 91 2.02 5.51 7.22
CA GLY A 91 1.89 4.06 7.30
C GLY A 91 2.18 3.35 5.99
N SER A 92 1.88 3.98 4.85
CA SER A 92 2.05 3.39 3.52
C SER A 92 3.51 3.05 3.16
N LEU A 93 4.49 3.76 3.71
CA LEU A 93 5.90 3.43 3.53
C LEU A 93 6.30 2.07 4.11
N LYS A 94 5.47 1.44 4.95
CA LYS A 94 5.67 0.04 5.36
C LYS A 94 5.60 -0.94 4.19
N LEU A 95 4.83 -0.62 3.14
CA LEU A 95 4.83 -1.41 1.91
C LEU A 95 6.20 -1.32 1.21
N VAL A 96 6.75 -0.11 1.13
CA VAL A 96 8.09 0.14 0.56
C VAL A 96 9.16 -0.53 1.40
N ASP A 97 9.13 -0.38 2.73
CA ASP A 97 10.05 -1.06 3.66
C ASP A 97 10.02 -2.59 3.49
N THR A 98 8.81 -3.13 3.35
CA THR A 98 8.63 -4.58 3.14
C THR A 98 9.21 -5.01 1.80
N ALA A 99 9.00 -4.23 0.74
CA ALA A 99 9.55 -4.50 -0.58
C ALA A 99 11.08 -4.45 -0.56
N VAL A 100 11.67 -3.41 0.04
CA VAL A 100 13.14 -3.27 0.15
C VAL A 100 13.75 -4.44 0.92
N ARG A 101 13.20 -4.78 2.10
CA ARG A 101 13.72 -5.89 2.92
C ARG A 101 13.64 -7.26 2.23
N ASN A 102 12.64 -7.46 1.38
CA ASN A 102 12.44 -8.72 0.68
C ASN A 102 12.94 -8.71 -0.77
N HIS A 103 13.66 -7.66 -1.19
CA HIS A 103 14.17 -7.49 -2.56
C HIS A 103 13.06 -7.63 -3.62
N ILE A 104 11.88 -7.11 -3.33
CA ILE A 104 10.73 -7.08 -4.25
C ILE A 104 10.81 -5.80 -5.06
N PRO A 105 11.02 -5.86 -6.39
CA PRO A 105 11.06 -4.68 -7.22
C PRO A 105 9.65 -4.15 -7.45
N LEU A 106 9.44 -2.88 -7.15
CA LEU A 106 8.20 -2.15 -7.44
C LEU A 106 8.48 -0.64 -7.55
N VAL A 107 7.57 0.07 -8.17
CA VAL A 107 7.50 1.53 -8.08
C VAL A 107 6.37 1.90 -7.12
N TYR A 108 6.67 2.82 -6.21
CA TYR A 108 5.68 3.43 -5.33
C TYR A 108 5.59 4.91 -5.64
N ILE A 109 4.37 5.44 -5.76
CA ILE A 109 4.13 6.87 -5.89
C ILE A 109 3.11 7.35 -4.85
N ALA A 110 3.29 8.58 -4.39
CA ALA A 110 2.38 9.31 -3.51
C ALA A 110 2.10 10.68 -4.10
N PRO A 111 1.07 10.83 -4.93
CA PRO A 111 0.64 12.15 -5.39
C PRO A 111 0.11 13.01 -4.25
N GLU A 112 0.07 14.31 -4.47
CA GLU A 112 -0.44 15.30 -3.52
C GLU A 112 -1.64 16.04 -4.12
N THR A 113 -2.66 16.28 -3.31
CA THR A 113 -3.80 17.14 -3.67
C THR A 113 -3.83 18.38 -2.78
N THR A 114 -4.52 19.42 -3.23
CA THR A 114 -4.56 20.74 -2.56
C THR A 114 -5.68 20.88 -1.54
N ASN A 115 -6.51 19.86 -1.40
CA ASN A 115 -7.63 19.82 -0.46
C ASN A 115 -7.99 18.38 -0.14
N ALA A 116 -8.87 18.20 0.83
CA ALA A 116 -9.34 16.89 1.29
C ALA A 116 -10.07 16.05 0.24
N TYR A 117 -10.25 16.54 -0.96
CA TYR A 117 -10.91 15.84 -2.06
C TYR A 117 -9.90 15.33 -3.09
N TRP A 118 -10.07 14.08 -3.55
CA TRP A 118 -9.26 13.46 -4.57
C TRP A 118 -9.97 13.47 -5.94
N PRO A 119 -9.80 14.52 -6.75
CA PRO A 119 -10.31 14.48 -8.11
C PRO A 119 -9.68 13.31 -8.87
N PRO A 120 -10.43 12.37 -9.43
CA PRO A 120 -9.85 11.19 -10.10
C PRO A 120 -8.86 11.54 -11.22
N TRP A 121 -9.04 12.68 -11.90
CA TRP A 121 -8.09 13.14 -12.91
C TRP A 121 -6.67 13.39 -12.37
N ARG A 122 -6.51 13.79 -11.09
CA ARG A 122 -5.19 13.94 -10.46
C ARG A 122 -4.50 12.60 -10.30
N VAL A 123 -5.26 11.57 -9.90
CA VAL A 123 -4.77 10.20 -9.80
C VAL A 123 -4.31 9.71 -11.18
N ALA A 124 -5.14 9.89 -12.21
CA ALA A 124 -4.80 9.50 -13.57
C ALA A 124 -3.57 10.24 -14.12
N ALA A 125 -3.48 11.56 -13.90
CA ALA A 125 -2.33 12.36 -14.35
C ALA A 125 -1.02 11.89 -13.69
N ALA A 126 -1.02 11.65 -12.37
CA ALA A 126 0.15 11.14 -11.66
C ALA A 126 0.57 9.76 -12.17
N ILE A 127 -0.37 8.84 -12.40
CA ILE A 127 -0.10 7.52 -12.95
C ILE A 127 0.45 7.63 -14.38
N ALA A 128 -0.15 8.46 -15.23
CA ALA A 128 0.30 8.66 -16.61
C ALA A 128 1.74 9.18 -16.68
N ASP A 129 2.11 10.11 -15.80
CA ASP A 129 3.47 10.61 -15.70
C ASP A 129 4.43 9.57 -15.15
N ALA A 130 4.04 8.83 -14.09
CA ALA A 130 4.84 7.76 -13.53
C ALA A 130 5.15 6.65 -14.54
N LEU A 131 4.18 6.25 -15.38
CA LEU A 131 4.38 5.30 -16.48
C LEU A 131 5.40 5.80 -17.52
N LYS A 132 5.55 7.12 -17.66
CA LYS A 132 6.55 7.72 -18.54
C LYS A 132 7.92 7.81 -17.86
N GLN A 133 7.97 8.18 -16.58
CA GLN A 133 9.22 8.31 -15.81
C GLN A 133 9.84 6.95 -15.49
N PHE A 134 9.01 5.93 -15.28
CA PHE A 134 9.39 4.56 -14.94
C PHE A 134 8.83 3.59 -16.01
N PRO A 135 9.48 3.48 -17.20
CA PRO A 135 8.93 2.76 -18.35
C PRO A 135 8.82 1.24 -18.14
N ASP A 136 9.45 0.73 -17.09
CA ASP A 136 9.41 -0.69 -16.74
C ASP A 136 8.19 -1.07 -15.86
N ILE A 137 7.29 -0.14 -15.54
CA ILE A 137 6.04 -0.48 -14.86
C ILE A 137 5.19 -1.41 -15.73
N ASP A 138 4.67 -2.52 -15.15
CA ASP A 138 3.64 -3.37 -15.79
C ASP A 138 2.27 -2.68 -15.64
N PRO A 139 1.66 -2.16 -16.72
CA PRO A 139 0.37 -1.48 -16.64
C PRO A 139 -0.79 -2.41 -16.22
N ARG A 140 -0.55 -3.72 -16.16
CA ARG A 140 -1.50 -4.70 -15.61
C ARG A 140 -1.38 -4.90 -14.10
N ARG A 141 -0.43 -4.24 -13.44
CA ARG A 141 -0.12 -4.39 -12.01
C ARG A 141 -0.07 -3.03 -11.34
N ILE A 142 -1.15 -2.25 -11.52
CA ILE A 142 -1.33 -0.96 -10.86
C ILE A 142 -2.29 -1.16 -9.70
N TYR A 143 -1.83 -0.85 -8.50
CA TYR A 143 -2.57 -0.98 -7.25
C TYR A 143 -2.84 0.38 -6.66
N LEU A 144 -4.07 0.62 -6.22
CA LEU A 144 -4.49 1.87 -5.62
C LEU A 144 -4.78 1.68 -4.14
N THR A 145 -4.19 2.49 -3.28
CA THR A 145 -4.45 2.48 -1.85
C THR A 145 -4.57 3.89 -1.30
N GLY A 146 -5.29 4.07 -0.22
CA GLY A 146 -5.46 5.37 0.39
C GLY A 146 -6.06 5.29 1.78
N ILE A 147 -5.90 6.36 2.53
CA ILE A 147 -6.36 6.51 3.91
C ILE A 147 -7.35 7.66 4.01
N SER A 148 -8.42 7.52 4.84
CA SER A 148 -9.39 8.60 5.08
C SER A 148 -9.95 9.15 3.76
N ASP A 149 -9.78 10.43 3.45
CA ASP A 149 -10.19 11.04 2.18
C ASP A 149 -9.50 10.40 0.98
N GLY A 150 -8.26 9.94 1.14
CA GLY A 150 -7.57 9.13 0.12
C GLY A 150 -8.27 7.81 -0.17
N ALA A 151 -8.87 7.16 0.83
CA ALA A 151 -9.66 5.95 0.63
C ALA A 151 -10.99 6.24 -0.11
N THR A 152 -11.61 7.39 0.17
CA THR A 152 -12.74 7.91 -0.63
C THR A 152 -12.31 8.09 -2.08
N GLY A 153 -11.14 8.73 -2.32
CA GLY A 153 -10.56 8.89 -3.65
C GLY A 153 -10.24 7.58 -4.36
N VAL A 154 -9.88 6.51 -3.60
CA VAL A 154 -9.73 5.16 -4.15
C VAL A 154 -11.05 4.70 -4.76
N TRP A 155 -12.16 4.73 -4.02
CA TRP A 155 -13.45 4.31 -4.54
C TRP A 155 -13.95 5.19 -5.69
N ASP A 156 -13.71 6.50 -5.64
CA ASP A 156 -14.09 7.40 -6.73
C ASP A 156 -13.35 7.06 -8.03
N ALA A 157 -12.05 6.76 -7.95
CA ALA A 157 -11.26 6.32 -9.10
C ALA A 157 -11.73 4.95 -9.61
N LEU A 158 -12.03 4.00 -8.72
CA LEU A 158 -12.54 2.68 -9.09
C LEU A 158 -13.90 2.76 -9.79
N LYS A 159 -14.82 3.60 -9.32
CA LYS A 159 -16.14 3.78 -9.94
C LYS A 159 -16.03 4.30 -11.37
N LEU A 160 -15.02 5.11 -11.66
CA LEU A 160 -14.79 5.66 -13.01
C LEU A 160 -14.03 4.69 -13.92
N TRP A 161 -13.01 4.01 -13.37
CA TRP A 161 -12.06 3.22 -14.17
C TRP A 161 -11.75 1.87 -13.52
N PRO A 162 -12.77 1.03 -13.23
CA PRO A 162 -12.55 -0.22 -12.50
C PRO A 162 -11.59 -1.17 -13.25
N GLN A 163 -11.58 -1.12 -14.58
CA GLN A 163 -10.72 -1.95 -15.41
C GLN A 163 -9.25 -1.55 -15.41
N CYS A 164 -8.88 -0.44 -14.75
CA CYS A 164 -7.52 0.09 -14.77
C CYS A 164 -6.65 -0.38 -13.60
N PHE A 165 -7.27 -0.93 -12.56
CA PHE A 165 -6.59 -1.29 -11.32
C PHE A 165 -6.63 -2.79 -11.06
N ALA A 166 -5.47 -3.38 -10.75
CA ALA A 166 -5.36 -4.80 -10.45
C ALA A 166 -5.90 -5.14 -9.05
N ALA A 167 -5.78 -4.23 -8.10
CA ALA A 167 -6.40 -4.32 -6.79
C ALA A 167 -6.49 -2.95 -6.13
N ALA A 168 -7.32 -2.86 -5.08
CA ALA A 168 -7.45 -1.66 -4.27
C ALA A 168 -7.46 -1.94 -2.77
N VAL A 169 -6.93 -0.99 -1.99
CA VAL A 169 -6.82 -1.09 -0.53
C VAL A 169 -7.28 0.23 0.11
N PRO A 170 -8.59 0.49 0.22
CA PRO A 170 -9.11 1.65 0.94
C PRO A 170 -9.11 1.41 2.45
N MET A 171 -8.70 2.43 3.24
CA MET A 171 -8.59 2.37 4.70
C MET A 171 -9.32 3.55 5.37
N SER A 172 -10.27 3.26 6.29
CA SER A 172 -11.06 4.26 7.03
C SER A 172 -11.71 5.33 6.15
N GLY A 173 -12.22 4.93 4.99
CA GLY A 173 -12.89 5.82 4.04
C GLY A 173 -14.40 5.64 4.01
N MET A 174 -15.03 6.42 3.14
CA MET A 174 -16.47 6.38 2.89
C MET A 174 -16.75 6.58 1.40
N THR A 175 -17.92 6.14 0.94
CA THR A 175 -18.38 6.42 -0.42
C THR A 175 -19.89 6.26 -0.50
N GLU A 176 -20.49 6.72 -1.61
CA GLU A 176 -21.90 6.42 -1.90
C GLU A 176 -22.05 4.97 -2.37
N LEU A 177 -23.15 4.31 -2.01
CA LEU A 177 -23.45 2.97 -2.52
C LEU A 177 -23.78 2.96 -4.01
N SER A 178 -24.22 4.11 -4.55
CA SER A 178 -24.39 4.27 -5.99
C SER A 178 -23.09 4.09 -6.74
N GLY A 179 -23.11 3.40 -7.87
CA GLY A 179 -21.92 3.19 -8.72
C GLY A 179 -20.97 2.09 -8.24
N LEU A 180 -21.33 1.25 -7.26
CA LEU A 180 -20.51 0.12 -6.81
C LEU A 180 -20.55 -1.09 -7.78
N ALA A 181 -21.61 -1.24 -8.56
CA ALA A 181 -21.74 -2.39 -9.46
C ALA A 181 -20.54 -2.59 -10.43
N PRO A 182 -19.99 -1.55 -11.06
CA PRO A 182 -18.83 -1.72 -11.93
C PRO A 182 -17.56 -2.20 -11.24
N ILE A 183 -17.38 -1.93 -9.94
CA ILE A 183 -16.15 -2.26 -9.22
C ILE A 183 -16.16 -3.67 -8.61
N THR A 184 -17.26 -4.43 -8.74
CA THR A 184 -17.39 -5.79 -8.20
C THR A 184 -16.34 -6.77 -8.72
N ALA A 185 -15.73 -6.50 -9.87
CA ALA A 185 -14.65 -7.31 -10.45
C ALA A 185 -13.24 -6.91 -9.95
N VAL A 186 -13.11 -5.79 -9.25
CA VAL A 186 -11.81 -5.34 -8.70
C VAL A 186 -11.54 -6.05 -7.37
N PRO A 187 -10.41 -6.76 -7.23
CA PRO A 187 -10.02 -7.29 -5.93
C PRO A 187 -9.81 -6.16 -4.92
N GLU A 188 -10.54 -6.19 -3.81
CA GLU A 188 -10.40 -5.19 -2.74
C GLU A 188 -10.04 -5.84 -1.41
N TRP A 189 -9.18 -5.17 -0.64
CA TRP A 189 -8.99 -5.46 0.78
C TRP A 189 -9.23 -4.18 1.59
N VAL A 190 -10.38 -4.11 2.20
CA VAL A 190 -10.85 -2.92 2.91
C VAL A 190 -10.50 -3.03 4.39
N PHE A 191 -10.03 -1.94 4.99
CA PHE A 191 -9.69 -1.86 6.41
C PHE A 191 -10.42 -0.71 7.08
N HIS A 192 -10.87 -0.90 8.34
CA HIS A 192 -11.50 0.16 9.12
C HIS A 192 -11.40 -0.11 10.63
N GLY A 193 -11.38 0.95 11.45
CA GLY A 193 -11.53 0.86 12.90
C GLY A 193 -13.01 0.84 13.30
N ALA A 194 -13.44 -0.11 14.12
CA ALA A 194 -14.83 -0.22 14.52
C ALA A 194 -15.33 0.94 15.39
N LYS A 195 -14.38 1.62 16.08
CA LYS A 195 -14.67 2.78 16.93
C LYS A 195 -14.34 4.11 16.25
N ASP A 196 -14.20 4.11 14.91
CA ASP A 196 -13.94 5.32 14.15
C ASP A 196 -15.06 6.35 14.37
N ASN A 197 -14.69 7.51 14.90
CA ASN A 197 -15.58 8.63 15.19
C ASN A 197 -15.37 9.82 14.24
N ASP A 198 -14.37 9.74 13.38
CA ASP A 198 -14.15 10.74 12.32
C ASP A 198 -14.90 10.32 11.04
N THR A 199 -14.70 9.08 10.59
CA THR A 199 -15.46 8.48 9.50
C THR A 199 -16.13 7.22 10.03
N ASN A 200 -17.37 7.32 10.46
CA ASN A 200 -18.07 6.19 11.09
C ASN A 200 -18.09 4.97 10.16
N VAL A 201 -17.68 3.81 10.69
CA VAL A 201 -17.51 2.56 9.94
C VAL A 201 -18.78 2.10 9.21
N GLU A 202 -19.98 2.45 9.71
CA GLU A 202 -21.27 2.12 9.09
C GLU A 202 -21.85 3.30 8.31
N THR A 203 -21.94 4.48 8.93
CA THR A 203 -22.68 5.62 8.37
C THR A 203 -21.80 6.66 7.66
N GLY A 204 -20.47 6.52 7.70
CA GLY A 204 -19.55 7.55 7.20
C GLY A 204 -19.82 8.90 7.88
N TYR A 205 -19.98 9.95 7.08
CA TYR A 205 -20.45 11.25 7.55
C TYR A 205 -22.00 11.36 7.56
N GLY A 206 -22.69 10.32 7.18
CA GLY A 206 -24.15 10.31 7.01
C GLY A 206 -24.61 10.76 5.61
N GLY A 207 -25.91 10.84 5.41
CA GLY A 207 -26.49 11.10 4.10
C GLY A 207 -26.25 9.96 3.12
N ALA A 208 -25.77 10.29 1.91
CA ALA A 208 -25.45 9.30 0.89
C ALA A 208 -24.09 8.61 1.10
N MET A 209 -23.17 9.25 1.83
CA MET A 209 -21.84 8.75 2.12
C MET A 209 -21.87 7.78 3.29
N VAL A 210 -21.49 6.54 3.06
CA VAL A 210 -21.47 5.48 4.07
C VAL A 210 -20.07 4.92 4.28
N GLY A 211 -19.83 4.37 5.47
CA GLY A 211 -18.53 3.82 5.84
C GLY A 211 -18.27 2.42 5.27
N SER A 212 -17.07 1.95 5.46
CA SER A 212 -16.53 0.72 4.84
C SER A 212 -17.38 -0.52 5.11
N ARG A 213 -17.99 -0.66 6.29
CA ARG A 213 -18.83 -1.83 6.64
C ARG A 213 -20.06 -1.90 5.74
N ALA A 214 -20.73 -0.76 5.52
CA ALA A 214 -21.88 -0.68 4.61
C ALA A 214 -21.47 -0.92 3.15
N VAL A 215 -20.35 -0.35 2.72
CA VAL A 215 -19.79 -0.55 1.37
C VAL A 215 -19.49 -2.02 1.12
N VAL A 216 -18.78 -2.69 2.04
CA VAL A 216 -18.43 -4.12 1.91
C VAL A 216 -19.67 -5.00 1.89
N ARG A 217 -20.69 -4.66 2.69
CA ARG A 217 -21.98 -5.37 2.68
C ARG A 217 -22.66 -5.26 1.32
N GLU A 218 -22.68 -4.06 0.74
CA GLU A 218 -23.29 -3.84 -0.59
C GLU A 218 -22.49 -4.54 -1.70
N LEU A 219 -21.16 -4.43 -1.72
CA LEU A 219 -20.34 -5.15 -2.68
C LEU A 219 -20.59 -6.66 -2.65
N ARG A 220 -20.75 -7.24 -1.45
CA ARG A 220 -21.09 -8.67 -1.31
C ARG A 220 -22.50 -8.97 -1.80
N ALA A 221 -23.47 -8.08 -1.58
CA ALA A 221 -24.82 -8.22 -2.12
C ALA A 221 -24.82 -8.16 -3.66
N LEU A 222 -23.91 -7.40 -4.27
CA LEU A 222 -23.70 -7.34 -5.71
C LEU A 222 -22.86 -8.50 -6.26
N GLY A 223 -22.44 -9.47 -5.41
CA GLY A 223 -21.71 -10.66 -5.82
C GLY A 223 -20.19 -10.55 -5.78
N ALA A 224 -19.63 -9.42 -5.31
CA ALA A 224 -18.18 -9.30 -5.09
C ALA A 224 -17.73 -10.06 -3.83
N THR A 225 -16.44 -10.31 -3.73
CA THR A 225 -15.82 -11.00 -2.59
C THR A 225 -14.68 -10.18 -1.98
N PRO A 226 -14.93 -8.93 -1.55
CA PRO A 226 -13.90 -8.11 -0.95
C PRO A 226 -13.40 -8.74 0.36
N LYS A 227 -12.07 -8.70 0.57
CA LYS A 227 -11.50 -8.93 1.90
C LYS A 227 -11.85 -7.75 2.78
N TYR A 228 -12.14 -8.01 4.03
CA TYR A 228 -12.45 -6.97 5.01
C TYR A 228 -11.81 -7.27 6.35
N THR A 229 -11.07 -6.29 6.86
CA THR A 229 -10.49 -6.32 8.20
C THR A 229 -11.01 -5.12 8.99
N GLU A 230 -11.75 -5.41 10.05
CA GLU A 230 -12.25 -4.41 10.98
C GLU A 230 -11.55 -4.58 12.32
N TYR A 231 -10.90 -3.55 12.79
CA TYR A 231 -10.21 -3.54 14.07
C TYR A 231 -11.18 -3.13 15.18
N ALA A 232 -11.62 -4.08 16.01
CA ALA A 232 -12.70 -3.92 16.99
C ALA A 232 -12.47 -2.78 18.00
N ASP A 233 -11.21 -2.50 18.34
CA ASP A 233 -10.85 -1.54 19.37
C ASP A 233 -10.17 -0.26 18.83
N GLU A 234 -10.00 -0.14 17.52
CA GLU A 234 -9.34 1.00 16.91
C GLU A 234 -10.31 2.06 16.42
N MET A 235 -9.83 3.30 16.43
CA MET A 235 -10.50 4.49 15.93
C MET A 235 -10.11 4.74 14.46
N HIS A 236 -10.06 6.01 14.03
CA HIS A 236 -9.81 6.40 12.64
C HIS A 236 -8.41 6.02 12.14
N VAL A 237 -7.37 6.26 12.96
CA VAL A 237 -5.96 6.13 12.57
C VAL A 237 -5.49 4.68 12.68
N ILE A 238 -5.83 3.85 11.70
CA ILE A 238 -5.48 2.42 11.65
C ILE A 238 -4.30 2.11 10.72
N TRP A 239 -3.87 3.05 9.90
CA TRP A 239 -2.99 2.78 8.75
C TRP A 239 -1.62 2.23 9.12
N GLN A 240 -1.07 2.59 10.28
CA GLN A 240 0.17 1.98 10.76
C GLN A 240 0.00 0.47 11.02
N HIS A 241 -1.16 0.05 11.52
CA HIS A 241 -1.49 -1.36 11.73
C HIS A 241 -1.83 -2.04 10.39
N ALA A 242 -2.72 -1.44 9.62
CA ALA A 242 -3.20 -2.00 8.36
C ALA A 242 -2.07 -2.21 7.34
N TYR A 243 -1.23 -1.21 7.09
CA TYR A 243 -0.06 -1.37 6.22
C TYR A 243 1.03 -2.28 6.81
N GLY A 244 1.00 -2.54 8.11
CA GLY A 244 1.84 -3.53 8.78
C GLY A 244 1.34 -4.97 8.67
N THR A 245 0.17 -5.21 8.07
CA THR A 245 -0.37 -6.55 7.85
C THR A 245 0.56 -7.33 6.90
N ARG A 246 1.12 -8.43 7.40
CA ARG A 246 2.16 -9.20 6.72
C ARG A 246 1.74 -9.68 5.33
N GLU A 247 0.49 -10.07 5.20
CA GLU A 247 -0.07 -10.62 3.97
C GLU A 247 -0.47 -9.56 2.94
N LEU A 248 -0.49 -8.26 3.32
CA LEU A 248 -1.05 -7.22 2.47
C LEU A 248 -0.27 -7.04 1.16
N LEU A 249 1.04 -6.81 1.25
CA LEU A 249 1.85 -6.64 0.04
C LEU A 249 1.86 -7.91 -0.84
N PRO A 250 2.09 -9.13 -0.33
CA PRO A 250 1.95 -10.35 -1.12
C PRO A 250 0.58 -10.48 -1.79
N TRP A 251 -0.51 -10.23 -1.06
CA TRP A 251 -1.86 -10.29 -1.62
C TRP A 251 -2.06 -9.28 -2.77
N MET A 252 -1.58 -8.05 -2.63
CA MET A 252 -1.64 -7.06 -3.71
C MET A 252 -0.89 -7.57 -4.95
N LEU A 253 0.33 -8.06 -4.76
CA LEU A 253 1.21 -8.49 -5.84
C LEU A 253 0.71 -9.73 -6.59
N ASP A 254 -0.13 -10.54 -5.97
CA ASP A 254 -0.79 -11.70 -6.59
C ASP A 254 -1.91 -11.29 -7.56
N GLN A 255 -2.41 -10.04 -7.46
CA GLN A 255 -3.46 -9.55 -8.34
C GLN A 255 -2.86 -9.01 -9.64
N LYS A 256 -3.51 -9.31 -10.76
CA LYS A 256 -3.08 -8.86 -12.09
C LYS A 256 -4.26 -8.79 -13.05
N LEU A 257 -4.33 -7.71 -13.81
CA LEU A 257 -5.33 -7.60 -14.89
C LEU A 257 -5.09 -8.66 -15.97
N SER A 258 -6.16 -9.25 -16.47
CA SER A 258 -6.12 -10.21 -17.59
C SER A 258 -5.89 -9.55 -18.96
N HIS A 259 -6.06 -8.24 -19.05
CA HIS A 259 -5.86 -7.42 -20.25
C HIS A 259 -4.67 -6.46 -20.11
N THR A 260 -4.37 -5.65 -21.10
CA THR A 260 -3.16 -4.81 -21.19
C THR A 260 -3.12 -3.62 -20.23
N GLY A 261 -4.19 -3.35 -19.46
CA GLY A 261 -4.33 -2.15 -18.62
C GLY A 261 -4.86 -0.94 -19.41
N CYS A 262 -4.89 0.21 -18.78
CA CYS A 262 -5.42 1.46 -19.32
C CYS A 262 -4.31 2.39 -19.84
N ASP A 263 -4.66 3.21 -20.83
CA ASP A 263 -3.91 4.42 -21.16
C ASP A 263 -4.45 5.59 -20.32
N PHE A 264 -3.80 5.88 -19.21
CA PHE A 264 -4.21 6.93 -18.27
C PHE A 264 -4.19 8.35 -18.85
N LYS A 265 -3.61 8.58 -20.04
CA LYS A 265 -3.63 9.86 -20.73
C LYS A 265 -4.96 10.13 -21.44
N THR A 266 -5.66 9.08 -21.82
CA THR A 266 -6.89 9.15 -22.59
C THR A 266 -8.15 8.84 -21.78
N LEU A 267 -8.00 8.60 -20.46
CA LEU A 267 -9.14 8.34 -19.58
C LEU A 267 -10.09 9.56 -19.55
N PRO A 268 -11.40 9.32 -19.64
CA PRO A 268 -12.37 10.39 -19.57
C PRO A 268 -12.31 11.09 -18.21
N THR A 269 -12.31 12.41 -18.20
CA THR A 269 -12.42 13.20 -16.98
C THR A 269 -13.89 13.31 -16.52
N PRO A 270 -14.18 13.55 -15.23
CA PRO A 270 -15.55 13.60 -14.72
C PRO A 270 -16.50 14.55 -15.44
N GLY A 271 -15.97 15.59 -16.11
CA GLY A 271 -16.78 16.48 -16.93
C GLY A 271 -17.11 15.98 -18.34
N SER A 272 -16.50 14.86 -18.78
CA SER A 272 -16.72 14.23 -20.07
C SER A 272 -17.59 12.97 -20.00
N LEU A 273 -17.96 12.53 -18.79
CA LEU A 273 -18.86 11.40 -18.60
C LEU A 273 -20.30 11.86 -18.77
N PRO A 274 -21.17 11.09 -19.48
CA PRO A 274 -22.59 11.36 -19.51
C PRO A 274 -23.15 11.33 -18.10
N ARG A 275 -23.87 12.39 -17.72
CA ARG A 275 -24.58 12.51 -16.43
C ARG A 275 -25.74 11.53 -16.34
#